data_1ebf33a9b376b7f8c2b7e13977198a3d
#
_entry.id   1ebf33a9b376b7f8c2b7e13977198a3d
#
_cell.length_a   1.000
_cell.length_b   1.000
_cell.length_c   1.000
_cell.angle_alpha   90.00
_cell.angle_beta   90.00
_cell.angle_gamma   90.00
#
_symmetry.space_group_name_H-M   'P 1'
#
loop_
_entity.id
_entity.type
_entity.pdbx_description
1 polymer ?
#
loop_
_entity_poly.entity_id
_entity_poly.type
_entity_poly.pdbx_seq_one_letter_code
_entity_poly.pdbx_strand_id
1 'polypeptide(L)'
;MILLVLSAVPTAGGLAAALWFGLDAASFARVLNAPGFGLSLASSVWSGAMATAVSLLLAHLAVGAATTGNWRTRLNALALPFLAMPHLAIGIGLALVLAPSGLLLRLVSPYLTGFTLPPDWFGVQDPYGLSLIAGLVIKETAFLVLALFAALGQVPADRLMLQARSLGYGPLKGWCVAVAPLLQKQIRLPLIAVLVFGVTNVEMAIPLGPGLPPTFSVMLWQWFTDPDPAINVQAYTGSLLLLMVTALTVLGAALAARLLRTLWRRMAESGSRRSGERIARSSVSATLGALWILGTLGVMAILLRSAAGAWRFPNVLPSGDAVSAWLTALSVTGTAATTTVLLAASTALVSVALVLPVAERLQHSASARRNVGLLLFLPLLLPQMTFLFGVQVVLAAMRMDGTFIAVLWSHLIFALPYVWGMLAAARGSIDPRYRDIARTLGATPPRVWIEVTAPLLLRSGILAMALAFSISVALYLPTLFAGAGRIATAATEAAAAAGSGTLQLAAMHALPLTMLPLLAFALAYTAHALVFRKHREVPG
;
A
#
# COMPACT_ATOMS: atom_id res chain seq x y z
N MET A 1 -8.50 12.86 -22.07
CA MET A 1 -9.81 12.20 -22.11
C MET A 1 -9.69 10.70 -21.81
N ILE A 2 -8.86 9.93 -22.53
CA ILE A 2 -8.80 8.47 -22.40
C ILE A 2 -8.48 7.99 -20.97
N LEU A 3 -7.49 8.60 -20.27
CA LEU A 3 -7.15 8.25 -18.88
C LEU A 3 -8.31 8.51 -17.92
N LEU A 4 -9.09 9.58 -18.15
CA LEU A 4 -10.23 9.92 -17.30
C LEU A 4 -11.40 8.97 -17.54
N VAL A 5 -11.62 8.57 -18.80
CA VAL A 5 -12.64 7.56 -19.13
C VAL A 5 -12.31 6.22 -18.49
N LEU A 6 -11.04 5.83 -18.46
CA LEU A 6 -10.64 4.54 -17.89
C LEU A 6 -10.61 4.52 -16.35
N SER A 7 -10.51 5.65 -15.69
CA SER A 7 -10.39 5.73 -14.21
C SER A 7 -11.59 6.45 -13.57
N ALA A 8 -11.84 7.71 -13.92
CA ALA A 8 -12.84 8.52 -13.23
C ALA A 8 -14.29 8.12 -13.58
N VAL A 9 -14.55 7.73 -14.85
CA VAL A 9 -15.90 7.33 -15.28
C VAL A 9 -16.37 6.06 -14.58
N PRO A 10 -15.61 4.93 -14.55
CA PRO A 10 -16.04 3.75 -13.82
C PRO A 10 -16.19 4.00 -12.31
N THR A 11 -15.32 4.82 -11.72
CA THR A 11 -15.44 5.20 -10.31
C THR A 11 -16.73 5.98 -10.04
N ALA A 12 -17.05 6.97 -10.87
CA ALA A 12 -18.30 7.74 -10.75
C ALA A 12 -19.53 6.87 -11.01
N GLY A 13 -19.50 6.03 -12.05
CA GLY A 13 -20.55 5.06 -12.35
C GLY A 13 -20.75 4.06 -11.22
N GLY A 14 -19.65 3.57 -10.63
CA GLY A 14 -19.69 2.69 -9.47
C GLY A 14 -20.31 3.33 -8.24
N LEU A 15 -19.97 4.59 -7.96
CA LEU A 15 -20.61 5.36 -6.88
C LEU A 15 -22.10 5.61 -7.15
N ALA A 16 -22.47 5.95 -8.37
CA ALA A 16 -23.87 6.15 -8.74
C ALA A 16 -24.70 4.87 -8.55
N ALA A 17 -24.15 3.73 -8.96
CA ALA A 17 -24.79 2.43 -8.76
C ALA A 17 -24.90 2.08 -7.26
N ALA A 18 -23.86 2.33 -6.46
CA ALA A 18 -23.90 2.11 -5.02
C ALA A 18 -24.98 2.98 -4.35
N LEU A 19 -25.14 4.24 -4.77
CA LEU A 19 -26.20 5.12 -4.30
C LEU A 19 -27.58 4.59 -4.72
N TRP A 20 -27.73 4.15 -5.97
CA TRP A 20 -29.01 3.66 -6.47
C TRP A 20 -29.51 2.42 -5.72
N PHE A 21 -28.63 1.45 -5.48
CA PHE A 21 -28.99 0.21 -4.80
C PHE A 21 -28.90 0.29 -3.28
N GLY A 22 -28.09 1.21 -2.75
CA GLY A 22 -27.83 1.31 -1.31
C GLY A 22 -28.74 2.27 -0.55
N LEU A 23 -29.50 3.15 -1.21
CA LEU A 23 -30.42 4.10 -0.55
C LEU A 23 -31.80 3.47 -0.32
N ASP A 24 -31.87 2.41 0.48
CA ASP A 24 -33.09 1.74 0.89
C ASP A 24 -33.23 1.77 2.42
N ALA A 25 -34.34 2.33 2.92
CA ALA A 25 -34.58 2.50 4.36
C ALA A 25 -34.61 1.16 5.11
N ALA A 26 -35.18 0.11 4.51
CA ALA A 26 -35.21 -1.21 5.12
C ALA A 26 -33.82 -1.83 5.24
N SER A 27 -32.98 -1.61 4.25
CA SER A 27 -31.57 -2.04 4.25
C SER A 27 -30.75 -1.26 5.28
N PHE A 28 -30.98 0.04 5.47
CA PHE A 28 -30.38 0.81 6.56
C PHE A 28 -30.72 0.23 7.93
N ALA A 29 -32.00 -0.06 8.19
CA ALA A 29 -32.42 -0.66 9.45
C ALA A 29 -31.76 -2.03 9.67
N ARG A 30 -31.64 -2.88 8.63
CA ARG A 30 -30.95 -4.17 8.73
C ARG A 30 -29.47 -4.02 9.06
N VAL A 31 -28.76 -3.09 8.41
CA VAL A 31 -27.34 -2.84 8.68
C VAL A 31 -27.12 -2.35 10.10
N LEU A 32 -27.93 -1.39 10.57
CA LEU A 32 -27.78 -0.83 11.93
C LEU A 32 -28.09 -1.87 13.02
N ASN A 33 -29.00 -2.80 12.74
CA ASN A 33 -29.37 -3.89 13.67
C ASN A 33 -28.53 -5.17 13.46
N ALA A 34 -27.57 -5.17 12.54
CA ALA A 34 -26.71 -6.34 12.31
C ALA A 34 -25.88 -6.67 13.57
N PRO A 35 -25.77 -7.96 13.94
CA PRO A 35 -25.00 -8.36 15.11
C PRO A 35 -23.56 -7.85 15.05
N GLY A 36 -23.11 -7.16 16.09
CA GLY A 36 -21.74 -6.66 16.18
C GLY A 36 -21.44 -5.41 15.34
N PHE A 37 -22.41 -4.80 14.64
CA PHE A 37 -22.21 -3.63 13.76
C PHE A 37 -21.44 -2.50 14.45
N GLY A 38 -21.85 -2.07 15.65
CA GLY A 38 -21.18 -0.98 16.36
C GLY A 38 -19.72 -1.27 16.71
N LEU A 39 -19.41 -2.50 17.14
CA LEU A 39 -18.03 -2.93 17.42
C LEU A 39 -17.20 -3.07 16.15
N SER A 40 -17.76 -3.61 15.07
CA SER A 40 -17.12 -3.70 13.76
C SER A 40 -16.74 -2.33 13.23
N LEU A 41 -17.64 -1.36 13.36
CA LEU A 41 -17.42 0.02 12.97
C LEU A 41 -16.32 0.68 13.82
N ALA A 42 -16.42 0.53 15.15
CA ALA A 42 -15.46 1.07 16.09
C ALA A 42 -14.05 0.47 15.86
N SER A 43 -13.95 -0.84 15.62
CA SER A 43 -12.66 -1.51 15.35
C SER A 43 -12.03 -1.04 14.04
N SER A 44 -12.80 -0.79 12.97
CA SER A 44 -12.30 -0.22 11.72
C SER A 44 -11.72 1.18 11.91
N VAL A 45 -12.47 2.07 12.58
CA VAL A 45 -12.01 3.44 12.85
C VAL A 45 -10.80 3.44 13.78
N TRP A 46 -10.84 2.66 14.85
CA TRP A 46 -9.77 2.54 15.83
C TRP A 46 -8.47 2.04 15.18
N SER A 47 -8.51 0.90 14.48
CA SER A 47 -7.32 0.32 13.87
C SER A 47 -6.71 1.23 12.80
N GLY A 48 -7.54 1.80 11.92
CA GLY A 48 -7.09 2.71 10.87
C GLY A 48 -6.52 4.02 11.41
N ALA A 49 -7.19 4.66 12.36
CA ALA A 49 -6.73 5.91 12.96
C ALA A 49 -5.45 5.71 13.79
N MET A 50 -5.39 4.66 14.60
CA MET A 50 -4.23 4.34 15.43
C MET A 50 -3.02 3.98 14.57
N ALA A 51 -3.19 3.12 13.57
CA ALA A 51 -2.12 2.77 12.65
C ALA A 51 -1.58 4.00 11.92
N THR A 52 -2.46 4.88 11.43
CA THR A 52 -2.07 6.13 10.75
C THR A 52 -1.29 7.06 11.69
N ALA A 53 -1.77 7.25 12.92
CA ALA A 53 -1.13 8.14 13.89
C ALA A 53 0.27 7.63 14.29
N VAL A 54 0.40 6.32 14.57
CA VAL A 54 1.68 5.69 14.93
C VAL A 54 2.64 5.73 13.74
N SER A 55 2.17 5.39 12.53
CA SER A 55 3.00 5.43 11.31
C SER A 55 3.50 6.84 11.01
N LEU A 56 2.66 7.85 11.15
CA LEU A 56 3.05 9.25 10.94
C LEU A 56 4.12 9.68 11.96
N LEU A 57 3.92 9.35 13.22
CA LEU A 57 4.89 9.63 14.29
C LEU A 57 6.23 8.96 14.00
N LEU A 58 6.23 7.66 13.73
CA LEU A 58 7.45 6.89 13.43
C LEU A 58 8.15 7.41 12.17
N ALA A 59 7.42 7.72 11.12
CA ALA A 59 7.99 8.26 9.89
C ALA A 59 8.68 9.62 10.13
N HIS A 60 8.03 10.55 10.86
CA HIS A 60 8.66 11.82 11.21
C HIS A 60 9.89 11.67 12.08
N LEU A 61 9.84 10.80 13.09
CA LEU A 61 10.97 10.52 13.97
C LEU A 61 12.12 9.84 13.21
N ALA A 62 11.81 8.91 12.32
CA ALA A 62 12.79 8.22 11.48
C ALA A 62 13.52 9.20 10.57
N VAL A 63 12.78 10.02 9.82
CA VAL A 63 13.34 11.01 8.89
C VAL A 63 14.09 12.10 9.64
N GLY A 64 13.56 12.57 10.78
CA GLY A 64 14.23 13.55 11.66
C GLY A 64 15.54 13.02 12.25
N ALA A 65 15.61 11.74 12.61
CA ALA A 65 16.84 11.09 13.06
C ALA A 65 17.86 10.90 11.91
N ALA A 66 17.37 10.77 10.67
CA ALA A 66 18.19 10.54 9.46
C ALA A 66 18.77 11.81 8.84
N THR A 67 18.60 12.98 9.46
CA THR A 67 19.16 14.26 8.95
C THR A 67 20.69 14.35 9.02
N THR A 68 21.36 13.35 9.60
CA THR A 68 22.81 13.30 9.74
C THR A 68 23.40 12.01 9.14
N GLY A 69 24.37 12.14 8.23
CA GLY A 69 25.12 11.01 7.65
C GLY A 69 24.34 10.15 6.65
N ASN A 70 24.80 8.92 6.40
CA ASN A 70 24.25 7.99 5.39
C ASN A 70 22.91 7.33 5.78
N TRP A 71 22.26 7.78 6.85
CA TRP A 71 20.99 7.22 7.32
C TRP A 71 19.83 7.37 6.32
N ARG A 72 19.82 8.46 5.55
CA ARG A 72 18.81 8.67 4.50
C ARG A 72 18.81 7.54 3.46
N THR A 73 20.01 7.16 2.98
CA THR A 73 20.17 6.06 2.03
C THR A 73 19.76 4.72 2.65
N ARG A 74 20.15 4.49 3.92
CA ARG A 74 19.79 3.27 4.65
C ARG A 74 18.29 3.16 4.88
N LEU A 75 17.61 4.23 5.30
CA LEU A 75 16.15 4.23 5.50
C LEU A 75 15.40 3.99 4.19
N ASN A 76 15.84 4.58 3.07
CA ASN A 76 15.26 4.29 1.77
C ASN A 76 15.42 2.80 1.40
N ALA A 77 16.61 2.25 1.59
CA ALA A 77 16.87 0.84 1.30
C ALA A 77 16.03 -0.11 2.18
N LEU A 78 15.78 0.25 3.44
CA LEU A 78 14.95 -0.52 4.36
C LEU A 78 13.44 -0.39 4.08
N ALA A 79 12.98 0.77 3.62
CA ALA A 79 11.57 1.02 3.36
C ALA A 79 11.07 0.37 2.06
N LEU A 80 11.91 0.34 1.01
CA LEU A 80 11.53 -0.12 -0.32
C LEU A 80 10.96 -1.55 -0.37
N PRO A 81 11.55 -2.58 0.27
CA PRO A 81 11.01 -3.94 0.23
C PRO A 81 9.59 -4.01 0.82
N PHE A 82 9.33 -3.33 1.94
CA PHE A 82 7.99 -3.33 2.55
C PHE A 82 6.97 -2.55 1.71
N LEU A 83 7.41 -1.51 1.00
CA LEU A 83 6.54 -0.83 0.04
C LEU A 83 6.15 -1.74 -1.13
N ALA A 84 7.10 -2.53 -1.63
CA ALA A 84 6.86 -3.43 -2.75
C ALA A 84 5.91 -4.59 -2.40
N MET A 85 5.95 -5.09 -1.15
CA MET A 85 5.12 -6.23 -0.73
C MET A 85 3.64 -5.84 -0.62
N PRO A 86 2.70 -6.68 -1.13
CA PRO A 86 1.27 -6.52 -0.92
C PRO A 86 0.87 -6.56 0.56
N HIS A 87 -0.19 -5.82 0.92
CA HIS A 87 -0.74 -5.81 2.28
C HIS A 87 -1.14 -7.20 2.76
N LEU A 88 -1.79 -7.98 1.89
CA LEU A 88 -2.20 -9.35 2.19
C LEU A 88 -1.01 -10.26 2.51
N ALA A 89 0.10 -10.14 1.75
CA ALA A 89 1.30 -10.93 2.00
C ALA A 89 1.94 -10.59 3.36
N ILE A 90 2.02 -9.30 3.71
CA ILE A 90 2.48 -8.86 5.04
C ILE A 90 1.54 -9.39 6.12
N GLY A 91 0.21 -9.30 5.91
CA GLY A 91 -0.78 -9.81 6.86
C GLY A 91 -0.63 -11.31 7.13
N ILE A 92 -0.54 -12.13 6.08
CA ILE A 92 -0.33 -13.57 6.19
C ILE A 92 1.02 -13.88 6.87
N GLY A 93 2.09 -13.18 6.46
CA GLY A 93 3.41 -13.34 7.08
C GLY A 93 3.39 -13.06 8.57
N LEU A 94 2.76 -11.97 9.00
CA LEU A 94 2.62 -11.62 10.42
C LEU A 94 1.72 -12.59 11.16
N ALA A 95 0.65 -13.08 10.54
CA ALA A 95 -0.18 -14.12 11.14
C ALA A 95 0.63 -15.39 11.46
N LEU A 96 1.50 -15.80 10.53
CA LEU A 96 2.40 -16.94 10.72
C LEU A 96 3.51 -16.69 11.77
N VAL A 97 3.85 -15.43 12.03
CA VAL A 97 4.84 -15.06 13.07
C VAL A 97 4.19 -14.95 14.45
N LEU A 98 3.05 -14.26 14.54
CA LEU A 98 2.41 -13.85 15.79
C LEU A 98 1.42 -14.86 16.34
N ALA A 99 0.94 -15.82 15.55
CA ALA A 99 0.02 -16.86 16.01
C ALA A 99 0.61 -17.62 17.21
N PRO A 100 -0.21 -18.21 18.10
CA PRO A 100 0.26 -19.02 19.24
C PRO A 100 1.16 -20.19 18.82
N SER A 101 0.96 -20.73 17.61
CA SER A 101 1.85 -21.73 17.00
C SER A 101 2.84 -21.10 16.00
N GLY A 102 3.01 -19.76 16.02
CA GLY A 102 3.78 -19.01 15.04
C GLY A 102 5.29 -19.05 15.26
N LEU A 103 6.01 -18.51 14.28
CA LEU A 103 7.47 -18.57 14.25
C LEU A 103 8.12 -17.91 15.47
N LEU A 104 7.56 -16.78 15.96
CA LEU A 104 8.11 -16.07 17.11
C LEU A 104 8.16 -16.97 18.35
N LEU A 105 7.04 -17.66 18.64
CA LEU A 105 6.99 -18.54 19.82
C LEU A 105 7.85 -19.78 19.63
N ARG A 106 7.95 -20.33 18.43
CA ARG A 106 8.83 -21.46 18.12
C ARG A 106 10.30 -21.15 18.34
N LEU A 107 10.74 -19.94 18.07
CA LEU A 107 12.14 -19.51 18.27
C LEU A 107 12.55 -19.51 19.74
N VAL A 108 11.60 -19.33 20.66
CA VAL A 108 11.86 -19.25 22.11
C VAL A 108 11.36 -20.47 22.89
N SER A 109 10.58 -21.36 22.27
CA SER A 109 10.04 -22.57 22.90
C SER A 109 10.84 -23.82 22.48
N PRO A 110 10.96 -24.82 23.35
CA PRO A 110 10.49 -24.83 24.74
C PRO A 110 11.46 -24.19 25.73
N TYR A 111 12.68 -23.83 25.28
CA TYR A 111 13.82 -23.53 26.17
C TYR A 111 13.61 -22.30 27.06
N LEU A 112 13.00 -21.23 26.58
CA LEU A 112 12.77 -20.01 27.36
C LEU A 112 11.35 -19.94 27.95
N THR A 113 10.37 -20.58 27.30
CA THR A 113 8.95 -20.46 27.68
C THR A 113 8.43 -21.71 28.41
N GLY A 114 9.10 -22.88 28.25
CA GLY A 114 8.60 -24.16 28.72
C GLY A 114 7.43 -24.74 27.93
N PHE A 115 6.92 -24.04 26.90
CA PHE A 115 5.78 -24.51 26.11
C PHE A 115 6.18 -25.66 25.17
N THR A 116 5.50 -26.78 25.28
CA THR A 116 5.58 -27.93 24.37
C THR A 116 4.38 -27.98 23.41
N LEU A 117 3.29 -27.28 23.75
CA LEU A 117 2.09 -27.07 22.95
C LEU A 117 1.85 -25.57 22.80
N PRO A 118 1.17 -25.12 21.73
CA PRO A 118 0.81 -23.72 21.57
C PRO A 118 -0.05 -23.25 22.76
N PRO A 119 0.24 -22.10 23.37
CA PRO A 119 -0.59 -21.55 24.43
C PRO A 119 -1.93 -21.07 23.90
N ASP A 120 -2.94 -21.07 24.76
CA ASP A 120 -4.28 -20.56 24.46
C ASP A 120 -4.37 -19.05 24.75
N TRP A 121 -3.89 -18.23 23.82
CA TRP A 121 -4.03 -16.77 23.86
C TRP A 121 -4.22 -16.17 22.48
N PHE A 122 -4.66 -14.93 22.43
CA PHE A 122 -4.80 -14.18 21.16
C PHE A 122 -3.43 -13.66 20.70
N GLY A 123 -2.79 -14.36 19.78
CA GLY A 123 -1.59 -13.86 19.08
C GLY A 123 -1.93 -13.04 17.84
N VAL A 124 -3.03 -13.41 17.17
CA VAL A 124 -3.62 -12.74 16.00
C VAL A 124 -5.14 -12.73 16.16
N GLN A 125 -5.83 -11.93 15.36
CA GLN A 125 -7.29 -11.77 15.43
C GLN A 125 -7.77 -11.36 16.83
N ASP A 126 -6.93 -10.59 17.53
CA ASP A 126 -7.22 -10.10 18.87
C ASP A 126 -8.39 -9.10 18.86
N PRO A 127 -9.19 -9.04 19.94
CA PRO A 127 -10.40 -8.19 19.99
C PRO A 127 -10.11 -6.69 19.82
N TYR A 128 -8.89 -6.24 20.12
CA TYR A 128 -8.48 -4.84 20.00
C TYR A 128 -7.84 -4.50 18.65
N GLY A 129 -7.62 -5.49 17.78
CA GLY A 129 -6.99 -5.32 16.48
C GLY A 129 -5.52 -4.91 16.55
N LEU A 130 -4.79 -5.25 17.63
CA LEU A 130 -3.40 -4.85 17.79
C LEU A 130 -2.49 -5.48 16.75
N SER A 131 -2.75 -6.74 16.38
CA SER A 131 -2.02 -7.43 15.30
C SER A 131 -2.27 -6.76 13.94
N LEU A 132 -3.49 -6.33 13.66
CA LEU A 132 -3.83 -5.54 12.45
C LEU A 132 -3.12 -4.18 12.47
N ILE A 133 -3.17 -3.46 13.61
CA ILE A 133 -2.47 -2.18 13.76
C ILE A 133 -0.98 -2.35 13.52
N ALA A 134 -0.34 -3.38 14.09
CA ALA A 134 1.08 -3.66 13.88
C ALA A 134 1.42 -3.89 12.39
N GLY A 135 0.61 -4.68 11.69
CA GLY A 135 0.76 -4.93 10.26
C GLY A 135 0.64 -3.66 9.42
N LEU A 136 -0.40 -2.86 9.66
CA LEU A 136 -0.58 -1.57 9.01
C LEU A 136 0.57 -0.61 9.32
N VAL A 137 1.05 -0.54 10.57
CA VAL A 137 2.18 0.31 10.96
C VAL A 137 3.45 -0.05 10.21
N ILE A 138 3.76 -1.33 10.02
CA ILE A 138 4.94 -1.78 9.24
C ILE A 138 4.87 -1.22 7.81
N LYS A 139 3.74 -1.38 7.16
CA LYS A 139 3.54 -0.97 5.76
C LYS A 139 3.48 0.55 5.60
N GLU A 140 2.63 1.20 6.40
CA GLU A 140 2.33 2.61 6.25
C GLU A 140 3.47 3.51 6.74
N THR A 141 4.27 3.06 7.70
CA THR A 141 5.50 3.78 8.09
C THR A 141 6.49 3.82 6.92
N ALA A 142 6.70 2.71 6.21
CA ALA A 142 7.56 2.67 5.03
C ALA A 142 7.07 3.63 3.93
N PHE A 143 5.76 3.63 3.66
CA PHE A 143 5.14 4.54 2.69
C PHE A 143 5.31 6.02 3.08
N LEU A 144 5.01 6.38 4.34
CA LEU A 144 5.11 7.76 4.82
C LEU A 144 6.57 8.25 4.90
N VAL A 145 7.54 7.38 5.20
CA VAL A 145 8.98 7.72 5.12
C VAL A 145 9.34 8.15 3.71
N LEU A 146 8.93 7.40 2.69
CA LEU A 146 9.21 7.73 1.29
C LEU A 146 8.46 8.99 0.84
N ALA A 147 7.22 9.17 1.28
CA ALA A 147 6.45 10.39 1.02
C ALA A 147 7.11 11.64 1.64
N LEU A 148 7.65 11.52 2.87
CA LEU A 148 8.41 12.59 3.51
C LEU A 148 9.72 12.88 2.77
N PHE A 149 10.45 11.87 2.29
CA PHE A 149 11.66 12.10 1.50
C PHE A 149 11.35 12.79 0.16
N ALA A 150 10.26 12.44 -0.50
CA ALA A 150 9.81 13.13 -1.71
C ALA A 150 9.44 14.60 -1.42
N ALA A 151 8.78 14.86 -0.30
CA ALA A 151 8.39 16.22 0.13
C ALA A 151 9.61 17.08 0.53
N LEU A 152 10.66 16.47 1.08
CA LEU A 152 11.90 17.18 1.45
C LEU A 152 12.58 17.87 0.26
N GLY A 153 12.43 17.35 -0.96
CA GLY A 153 12.93 18.02 -2.16
C GLY A 153 12.30 19.37 -2.46
N GLN A 154 11.18 19.72 -1.79
CA GLN A 154 10.44 20.96 -1.99
C GLN A 154 10.66 21.98 -0.86
N VAL A 155 11.48 21.65 0.15
CA VAL A 155 11.71 22.47 1.35
C VAL A 155 13.22 22.61 1.57
N PRO A 156 13.72 23.82 1.94
CA PRO A 156 15.15 24.05 2.22
C PRO A 156 15.54 23.46 3.58
N ALA A 157 15.32 22.16 3.76
CA ALA A 157 15.44 21.47 5.05
C ALA A 157 16.84 21.59 5.66
N ASP A 158 17.91 21.49 4.84
CA ASP A 158 19.29 21.58 5.33
C ASP A 158 19.59 22.95 5.94
N ARG A 159 19.13 24.04 5.29
CA ARG A 159 19.28 25.41 5.82
C ARG A 159 18.52 25.59 7.13
N LEU A 160 17.28 25.11 7.21
CA LEU A 160 16.45 25.18 8.42
C LEU A 160 17.07 24.39 9.57
N MET A 161 17.63 23.22 9.27
CA MET A 161 18.31 22.40 10.28
C MET A 161 19.60 23.06 10.78
N LEU A 162 20.37 23.72 9.91
CA LEU A 162 21.55 24.51 10.33
C LEU A 162 21.15 25.67 11.25
N GLN A 163 20.10 26.42 10.90
CA GLN A 163 19.57 27.49 11.73
C GLN A 163 19.06 26.98 13.09
N ALA A 164 18.34 25.85 13.12
CA ALA A 164 17.89 25.26 14.36
C ALA A 164 19.08 24.85 15.25
N ARG A 165 20.14 24.29 14.67
CA ARG A 165 21.37 23.93 15.41
C ARG A 165 22.11 25.15 15.96
N SER A 166 22.22 26.25 15.20
CA SER A 166 22.84 27.47 15.66
C SER A 166 22.10 28.09 16.85
N LEU A 167 20.77 27.84 16.94
CA LEU A 167 19.93 28.23 18.07
C LEU A 167 20.01 27.25 19.27
N GLY A 168 20.84 26.19 19.16
CA GLY A 168 21.04 25.18 20.20
C GLY A 168 19.98 24.06 20.25
N TYR A 169 19.15 23.92 19.21
CA TYR A 169 18.24 22.77 19.11
C TYR A 169 18.99 21.53 18.65
N GLY A 170 18.72 20.40 19.27
CA GLY A 170 19.21 19.13 18.78
C GLY A 170 18.47 18.64 17.53
N PRO A 171 18.96 17.56 16.87
CA PRO A 171 18.44 17.12 15.57
C PRO A 171 16.94 16.84 15.53
N LEU A 172 16.39 16.03 16.47
CA LEU A 172 14.97 15.68 16.48
C LEU A 172 14.09 16.90 16.78
N LYS A 173 14.47 17.71 17.77
CA LYS A 173 13.70 18.89 18.13
C LYS A 173 13.78 19.96 17.05
N GLY A 174 14.96 20.18 16.46
CA GLY A 174 15.14 21.05 15.30
C GLY A 174 14.28 20.59 14.11
N TRP A 175 14.25 19.29 13.83
CA TRP A 175 13.34 18.71 12.83
C TRP A 175 11.89 19.04 13.13
N CYS A 176 11.45 18.72 14.33
CA CYS A 176 10.08 18.94 14.75
C CYS A 176 9.65 20.41 14.68
N VAL A 177 10.48 21.34 15.07
CA VAL A 177 10.13 22.77 15.13
C VAL A 177 10.29 23.47 13.77
N ALA A 178 11.36 23.18 13.02
CA ALA A 178 11.71 23.93 11.82
C ALA A 178 11.26 23.28 10.51
N VAL A 179 11.30 21.95 10.39
CA VAL A 179 11.09 21.25 9.10
C VAL A 179 9.73 20.55 9.03
N ALA A 180 9.38 19.76 10.04
CA ALA A 180 8.15 18.95 10.02
C ALA A 180 6.87 19.78 9.76
N PRO A 181 6.66 21.00 10.31
CA PRO A 181 5.47 21.78 10.03
C PRO A 181 5.30 22.17 8.56
N LEU A 182 6.41 22.38 7.86
CA LEU A 182 6.41 22.73 6.43
C LEU A 182 6.04 21.52 5.55
N LEU A 183 6.46 20.33 5.95
CA LEU A 183 6.16 19.09 5.23
C LEU A 183 4.70 18.67 5.35
N GLN A 184 3.99 19.07 6.42
CA GLN A 184 2.59 18.72 6.64
C GLN A 184 1.66 19.08 5.46
N LYS A 185 1.97 20.18 4.75
CA LYS A 185 1.17 20.58 3.57
C LYS A 185 1.36 19.61 2.39
N GLN A 186 2.59 19.15 2.19
CA GLN A 186 2.97 18.29 1.06
C GLN A 186 2.49 16.85 1.25
N ILE A 187 2.47 16.34 2.51
CA ILE A 187 2.08 14.95 2.79
C ILE A 187 0.58 14.77 3.09
N ARG A 188 -0.25 15.81 2.96
CA ARG A 188 -1.69 15.71 3.27
C ARG A 188 -2.41 14.63 2.49
N LEU A 189 -2.21 14.58 1.17
CA LEU A 189 -2.86 13.57 0.33
C LEU A 189 -2.37 12.15 0.65
N PRO A 190 -1.05 11.87 0.74
CA PRO A 190 -0.56 10.60 1.26
C PRO A 190 -1.14 10.21 2.62
N LEU A 191 -1.24 11.16 3.54
CA LEU A 191 -1.77 10.89 4.88
C LEU A 191 -3.27 10.56 4.87
N ILE A 192 -4.06 11.28 4.07
CA ILE A 192 -5.49 10.95 3.87
C ILE A 192 -5.63 9.57 3.24
N ALA A 193 -4.82 9.25 2.24
CA ALA A 193 -4.86 7.93 1.60
C ALA A 193 -4.55 6.80 2.60
N VAL A 194 -3.53 6.97 3.46
CA VAL A 194 -3.19 6.01 4.53
C VAL A 194 -4.36 5.85 5.51
N LEU A 195 -4.98 6.94 5.93
CA LEU A 195 -6.11 6.90 6.87
C LEU A 195 -7.34 6.20 6.25
N VAL A 196 -7.71 6.58 5.02
CA VAL A 196 -8.81 5.96 4.29
C VAL A 196 -8.55 4.47 4.13
N PHE A 197 -7.36 4.10 3.64
CA PHE A 197 -6.98 2.71 3.46
C PHE A 197 -7.00 1.95 4.79
N GLY A 198 -6.46 2.51 5.86
CA GLY A 198 -6.42 1.87 7.18
C GLY A 198 -7.82 1.59 7.76
N VAL A 199 -8.77 2.53 7.60
CA VAL A 199 -10.17 2.35 8.05
C VAL A 199 -10.93 1.34 7.19
N THR A 200 -10.60 1.26 5.90
CA THR A 200 -11.35 0.46 4.91
C THR A 200 -10.62 -0.82 4.48
N ASN A 201 -9.53 -1.16 5.17
CA ASN A 201 -8.70 -2.30 4.83
C ASN A 201 -9.42 -3.63 5.02
N VAL A 202 -9.42 -4.47 3.99
CA VAL A 202 -9.92 -5.85 4.01
C VAL A 202 -8.76 -6.84 3.98
N GLU A 203 -7.80 -6.60 3.11
CA GLU A 203 -6.72 -7.55 2.77
C GLU A 203 -5.87 -7.97 3.99
N MET A 204 -5.48 -7.02 4.82
CA MET A 204 -4.70 -7.29 6.02
C MET A 204 -5.61 -7.64 7.22
N ALA A 205 -6.86 -7.16 7.19
CA ALA A 205 -7.82 -7.43 8.25
C ALA A 205 -8.34 -8.88 8.24
N ILE A 206 -8.36 -9.56 7.09
CA ILE A 206 -8.72 -10.98 7.01
C ILE A 206 -7.78 -11.85 7.89
N PRO A 207 -6.46 -11.83 7.75
CA PRO A 207 -5.57 -12.66 8.57
C PRO A 207 -5.29 -12.10 9.98
N LEU A 208 -5.36 -10.78 10.19
CA LEU A 208 -4.90 -10.15 11.44
C LEU A 208 -6.00 -9.45 12.24
N GLY A 209 -7.08 -9.01 11.60
CA GLY A 209 -8.14 -8.23 12.25
C GLY A 209 -8.93 -9.05 13.27
N PRO A 210 -9.75 -8.38 14.10
CA PRO A 210 -10.64 -9.07 15.02
C PRO A 210 -11.50 -10.13 14.32
N GLY A 211 -11.70 -11.26 14.98
CA GLY A 211 -12.46 -12.37 14.41
C GLY A 211 -13.98 -12.19 14.56
N LEU A 212 -14.45 -11.86 15.75
CA LEU A 212 -15.88 -11.75 16.10
C LEU A 212 -16.12 -10.58 17.07
N PRO A 213 -16.76 -9.50 16.63
CA PRO A 213 -17.07 -9.21 15.23
C PRO A 213 -15.83 -8.75 14.46
N PRO A 214 -15.76 -8.98 13.14
CA PRO A 214 -14.64 -8.51 12.31
C PRO A 214 -14.70 -6.99 12.14
N THR A 215 -13.69 -6.39 11.51
CA THR A 215 -13.77 -4.99 11.08
C THR A 215 -14.93 -4.78 10.12
N PHE A 216 -15.51 -3.58 10.10
CA PHE A 216 -16.70 -3.32 9.27
C PHE A 216 -16.43 -3.54 7.77
N SER A 217 -15.22 -3.28 7.29
CA SER A 217 -14.83 -3.59 5.91
C SER A 217 -14.84 -5.10 5.61
N VAL A 218 -14.40 -5.94 6.55
CA VAL A 218 -14.47 -7.40 6.41
C VAL A 218 -15.89 -7.88 6.53
N MET A 219 -16.71 -7.30 7.41
CA MET A 219 -18.16 -7.61 7.50
C MET A 219 -18.86 -7.30 6.18
N LEU A 220 -18.57 -6.17 5.54
CA LEU A 220 -19.12 -5.84 4.22
C LEU A 220 -18.66 -6.84 3.14
N TRP A 221 -17.40 -7.23 3.18
CA TRP A 221 -16.87 -8.25 2.28
C TRP A 221 -17.59 -9.59 2.47
N GLN A 222 -17.85 -10.02 3.71
CA GLN A 222 -18.63 -11.22 4.03
C GLN A 222 -20.06 -11.12 3.48
N TRP A 223 -20.77 -10.01 3.72
CA TRP A 223 -22.12 -9.80 3.19
C TRP A 223 -22.14 -9.82 1.66
N PHE A 224 -21.14 -9.25 1.02
CA PHE A 224 -21.09 -9.22 -0.43
C PHE A 224 -20.83 -10.62 -1.03
N THR A 225 -20.06 -11.45 -0.36
CA THR A 225 -19.73 -12.82 -0.79
C THR A 225 -20.73 -13.87 -0.29
N ASP A 226 -21.76 -13.45 0.45
CA ASP A 226 -22.80 -14.34 0.96
C ASP A 226 -23.67 -14.88 -0.17
N PRO A 227 -24.03 -16.17 -0.16
CA PRO A 227 -24.93 -16.75 -1.16
C PRO A 227 -26.36 -16.17 -1.15
N ASP A 228 -26.81 -15.57 -0.03
CA ASP A 228 -28.16 -14.97 0.09
C ASP A 228 -28.19 -13.57 -0.57
N PRO A 229 -28.97 -13.38 -1.65
CA PRO A 229 -29.13 -12.08 -2.29
C PRO A 229 -29.64 -10.97 -1.36
N ALA A 230 -30.43 -11.30 -0.34
CA ALA A 230 -30.93 -10.31 0.61
C ALA A 230 -29.80 -9.73 1.48
N ILE A 231 -28.79 -10.54 1.80
CA ILE A 231 -27.57 -10.12 2.50
C ILE A 231 -26.68 -9.30 1.57
N ASN A 232 -26.56 -9.68 0.29
CA ASN A 232 -25.80 -8.91 -0.68
C ASN A 232 -26.32 -7.47 -0.83
N VAL A 233 -27.64 -7.26 -0.86
CA VAL A 233 -28.24 -5.92 -0.99
C VAL A 233 -27.84 -5.02 0.17
N GLN A 234 -27.79 -5.53 1.41
CA GLN A 234 -27.36 -4.73 2.56
C GLN A 234 -25.89 -4.31 2.48
N ALA A 235 -25.04 -5.04 1.73
CA ALA A 235 -23.65 -4.65 1.54
C ALA A 235 -23.49 -3.31 0.78
N TYR A 236 -24.40 -3.00 -0.16
CA TYR A 236 -24.41 -1.69 -0.83
C TYR A 236 -24.70 -0.56 0.17
N THR A 237 -25.72 -0.70 0.99
CA THR A 237 -26.06 0.26 2.06
C THR A 237 -24.92 0.40 3.05
N GLY A 238 -24.34 -0.72 3.49
CA GLY A 238 -23.18 -0.74 4.38
C GLY A 238 -21.98 -0.04 3.78
N SER A 239 -21.75 -0.17 2.46
CA SER A 239 -20.65 0.52 1.78
C SER A 239 -20.80 2.04 1.76
N LEU A 240 -22.02 2.55 1.66
CA LEU A 240 -22.31 3.99 1.79
C LEU A 240 -22.08 4.48 3.23
N LEU A 241 -22.46 3.67 4.23
CA LEU A 241 -22.14 3.96 5.63
C LEU A 241 -20.63 3.98 5.87
N LEU A 242 -19.88 3.03 5.28
CA LEU A 242 -18.43 3.02 5.35
C LEU A 242 -17.82 4.28 4.73
N LEU A 243 -18.35 4.76 3.59
CA LEU A 243 -17.93 6.01 2.97
C LEU A 243 -18.16 7.20 3.91
N MET A 244 -19.38 7.29 4.50
CA MET A 244 -19.73 8.34 5.44
C MET A 244 -18.81 8.34 6.68
N VAL A 245 -18.61 7.18 7.30
CA VAL A 245 -17.76 7.04 8.48
C VAL A 245 -16.31 7.36 8.16
N THR A 246 -15.81 6.92 7.00
CA THR A 246 -14.47 7.26 6.54
C THR A 246 -14.31 8.77 6.35
N ALA A 247 -15.28 9.42 5.73
CA ALA A 247 -15.29 10.89 5.57
C ALA A 247 -15.31 11.62 6.93
N LEU A 248 -16.12 11.15 7.87
CA LEU A 248 -16.17 11.68 9.24
C LEU A 248 -14.85 11.46 9.98
N THR A 249 -14.20 10.30 9.79
CA THR A 249 -12.89 10.00 10.39
C THR A 249 -11.81 10.93 9.83
N VAL A 250 -11.80 11.18 8.52
CA VAL A 250 -10.88 12.14 7.88
C VAL A 250 -11.12 13.56 8.40
N LEU A 251 -12.38 13.97 8.53
CA LEU A 251 -12.74 15.28 9.09
C LEU A 251 -12.29 15.40 10.55
N GLY A 252 -12.57 14.38 11.37
CA GLY A 252 -12.13 14.30 12.77
C GLY A 252 -10.61 14.39 12.92
N ALA A 253 -9.87 13.65 12.09
CA ALA A 253 -8.41 13.71 12.03
C ALA A 253 -7.91 15.10 11.62
N ALA A 254 -8.58 15.77 10.67
CA ALA A 254 -8.24 17.13 10.26
C ALA A 254 -8.48 18.16 11.39
N LEU A 255 -9.56 18.01 12.15
CA LEU A 255 -9.85 18.83 13.32
C LEU A 255 -8.83 18.57 14.44
N ALA A 256 -8.53 17.32 14.76
CA ALA A 256 -7.49 16.93 15.71
C ALA A 256 -6.12 17.52 15.32
N ALA A 257 -5.75 17.44 14.05
CA ALA A 257 -4.52 18.03 13.54
C ALA A 257 -4.48 19.57 13.69
N ARG A 258 -5.62 20.26 13.60
CA ARG A 258 -5.70 21.70 13.87
C ARG A 258 -5.48 22.03 15.36
N LEU A 259 -6.09 21.25 16.25
CA LEU A 259 -5.94 21.42 17.70
C LEU A 259 -4.50 21.10 18.13
N LEU A 260 -3.93 19.99 17.66
CA LEU A 260 -2.55 19.60 17.93
C LEU A 260 -1.56 20.66 17.42
N ARG A 261 -1.84 21.32 16.30
CA ARG A 261 -1.00 22.40 15.77
C ARG A 261 -0.93 23.60 16.73
N THR A 262 -2.03 23.93 17.40
CA THR A 262 -2.06 25.02 18.39
C THR A 262 -1.21 24.65 19.60
N LEU A 263 -1.35 23.42 20.11
CA LEU A 263 -0.50 22.90 21.19
C LEU A 263 0.98 22.88 20.79
N TRP A 264 1.26 22.43 19.58
CA TRP A 264 2.61 22.40 19.02
C TRP A 264 3.26 23.80 18.94
N ARG A 265 2.51 24.80 18.49
CA ARG A 265 2.99 26.20 18.46
C ARG A 265 3.40 26.66 19.85
N ARG A 266 2.56 26.44 20.87
CA ARG A 266 2.88 26.77 22.26
C ARG A 266 4.15 26.08 22.76
N MET A 267 4.34 24.81 22.42
CA MET A 267 5.56 24.06 22.75
C MET A 267 6.80 24.58 22.00
N ALA A 268 6.66 25.02 20.77
CA ALA A 268 7.74 25.62 19.98
C ALA A 268 8.13 27.00 20.54
N GLU A 269 7.15 27.81 20.91
CA GLU A 269 7.33 29.15 21.51
C GLU A 269 7.97 29.10 22.91
N SER A 270 7.82 27.99 23.64
CA SER A 270 8.43 27.81 24.97
C SER A 270 9.96 27.84 24.96
N GLY A 271 10.60 27.79 23.81
CA GLY A 271 12.05 27.87 23.63
C GLY A 271 12.87 26.78 24.32
N SER A 272 12.21 25.82 24.96
CA SER A 272 12.88 24.71 25.67
C SER A 272 13.84 23.97 24.75
N ARG A 273 15.12 23.93 25.10
CA ARG A 273 16.19 23.23 24.38
C ARG A 273 16.54 21.88 25.01
N ARG A 274 15.99 21.58 26.19
CA ARG A 274 16.18 20.28 26.85
C ARG A 274 15.49 19.20 26.03
N SER A 275 16.25 18.25 25.54
CA SER A 275 15.74 17.11 24.82
C SER A 275 16.44 15.85 25.32
N GLY A 276 15.65 14.84 25.66
CA GLY A 276 16.13 13.46 25.83
C GLY A 276 16.46 12.83 24.48
N GLU A 277 17.14 13.55 23.59
CA GLU A 277 17.33 13.20 22.19
C GLU A 277 18.05 11.86 21.99
N ARG A 278 19.01 11.54 22.87
CA ARG A 278 19.71 10.26 22.78
C ARG A 278 18.75 9.11 23.02
N ILE A 279 17.91 9.20 24.07
CA ILE A 279 16.90 8.19 24.40
C ILE A 279 15.86 8.11 23.29
N ALA A 280 15.34 9.25 22.83
CA ALA A 280 14.36 9.29 21.75
C ALA A 280 14.91 8.66 20.46
N ARG A 281 16.15 8.97 20.05
CA ARG A 281 16.78 8.37 18.88
C ARG A 281 17.01 6.87 19.03
N SER A 282 17.47 6.41 20.18
CA SER A 282 17.66 4.97 20.42
C SER A 282 16.33 4.22 20.40
N SER A 283 15.28 4.76 21.04
CA SER A 283 13.94 4.17 21.02
C SER A 283 13.36 4.09 19.62
N VAL A 284 13.47 5.17 18.81
CA VAL A 284 13.02 5.16 17.42
C VAL A 284 13.78 4.13 16.59
N SER A 285 15.11 4.07 16.72
CA SER A 285 15.92 3.09 16.00
C SER A 285 15.59 1.65 16.42
N ALA A 286 15.35 1.41 17.70
CA ALA A 286 14.94 0.10 18.21
C ALA A 286 13.55 -0.29 17.68
N THR A 287 12.57 0.64 17.70
CA THR A 287 11.22 0.38 17.18
C THR A 287 11.24 0.08 15.68
N LEU A 288 11.93 0.90 14.89
CA LEU A 288 12.07 0.66 13.44
C LEU A 288 12.80 -0.65 13.15
N GLY A 289 13.85 -0.97 13.94
CA GLY A 289 14.55 -2.24 13.86
C GLY A 289 13.63 -3.42 14.19
N ALA A 290 12.82 -3.32 15.24
CA ALA A 290 11.85 -4.35 15.61
C ALA A 290 10.78 -4.56 14.51
N LEU A 291 10.23 -3.47 13.94
CA LEU A 291 9.28 -3.56 12.83
C LEU A 291 9.90 -4.21 11.59
N TRP A 292 11.15 -3.85 11.28
CA TRP A 292 11.89 -4.46 10.17
C TRP A 292 12.15 -5.95 10.39
N ILE A 293 12.61 -6.33 11.60
CA ILE A 293 12.80 -7.73 11.98
C ILE A 293 11.48 -8.49 11.87
N LEU A 294 10.40 -7.95 12.43
CA LEU A 294 9.08 -8.57 12.41
C LEU A 294 8.57 -8.81 10.97
N GLY A 295 8.71 -7.82 10.09
CA GLY A 295 8.37 -7.96 8.69
C GLY A 295 9.24 -8.99 7.96
N THR A 296 10.54 -9.04 8.25
CA THR A 296 11.48 -10.02 7.67
C THR A 296 11.16 -11.44 8.16
N LEU A 297 10.84 -11.60 9.45
CA LEU A 297 10.36 -12.87 9.99
C LEU A 297 9.06 -13.31 9.32
N GLY A 298 8.18 -12.36 8.94
CA GLY A 298 6.98 -12.65 8.16
C GLY A 298 7.29 -13.29 6.81
N VAL A 299 8.25 -12.74 6.06
CA VAL A 299 8.71 -13.33 4.80
C VAL A 299 9.30 -14.72 5.03
N MET A 300 10.14 -14.86 6.06
CA MET A 300 10.72 -16.16 6.42
C MET A 300 9.65 -17.18 6.80
N ALA A 301 8.64 -16.77 7.56
CA ALA A 301 7.54 -17.65 7.94
C ALA A 301 6.71 -18.12 6.72
N ILE A 302 6.47 -17.23 5.73
CA ILE A 302 5.84 -17.62 4.46
C ILE A 302 6.69 -18.66 3.74
N LEU A 303 8.00 -18.44 3.61
CA LEU A 303 8.93 -19.37 2.96
C LEU A 303 8.93 -20.73 3.65
N LEU A 304 9.09 -20.76 4.97
CA LEU A 304 9.10 -21.98 5.76
C LEU A 304 7.75 -22.72 5.69
N ARG A 305 6.65 -22.00 5.79
CA ARG A 305 5.31 -22.62 5.80
C ARG A 305 4.90 -23.12 4.42
N SER A 306 5.31 -22.46 3.35
CA SER A 306 5.04 -22.92 1.97
C SER A 306 5.84 -24.17 1.61
N ALA A 307 7.04 -24.34 2.19
CA ALA A 307 7.90 -25.52 2.01
C ALA A 307 7.60 -26.66 2.99
N ALA A 308 6.63 -26.48 3.90
CA ALA A 308 6.42 -27.43 4.99
C ALA A 308 5.40 -28.49 4.64
N GLY A 309 5.77 -29.75 4.80
CA GLY A 309 4.81 -30.85 4.96
C GLY A 309 4.12 -30.73 6.33
N ALA A 310 4.65 -31.40 7.36
CA ALA A 310 4.20 -31.23 8.74
C ALA A 310 5.07 -30.23 9.49
N TRP A 311 4.45 -29.23 10.12
CA TRP A 311 5.17 -28.26 10.97
C TRP A 311 4.60 -28.27 12.37
N ARG A 312 5.06 -29.24 13.16
CA ARG A 312 4.60 -29.43 14.54
C ARG A 312 5.30 -28.44 15.48
N PHE A 313 4.50 -27.86 16.39
CA PHE A 313 5.04 -27.05 17.48
C PHE A 313 5.77 -27.97 18.49
N PRO A 314 6.90 -27.58 19.09
CA PRO A 314 7.58 -26.28 19.00
C PRO A 314 8.69 -26.20 17.95
N ASN A 315 8.81 -27.17 17.04
CA ASN A 315 9.92 -27.20 16.08
C ASN A 315 10.01 -25.91 15.25
N VAL A 316 11.20 -25.32 15.18
CA VAL A 316 11.46 -24.10 14.40
C VAL A 316 11.43 -24.39 12.91
N LEU A 317 12.00 -25.53 12.48
CA LEU A 317 12.00 -25.96 11.09
C LEU A 317 10.89 -27.00 10.84
N PRO A 318 10.26 -26.96 9.67
CA PRO A 318 9.31 -28.00 9.28
C PRO A 318 10.02 -29.33 9.07
N SER A 319 9.31 -30.44 9.29
CA SER A 319 9.76 -31.80 8.97
C SER A 319 9.25 -32.23 7.60
N GLY A 320 10.05 -33.03 6.87
CA GLY A 320 9.70 -33.57 5.56
C GLY A 320 10.64 -33.11 4.45
N ASP A 321 10.41 -33.62 3.26
CA ASP A 321 11.18 -33.24 2.07
C ASP A 321 10.71 -31.87 1.54
N ALA A 322 11.55 -30.85 1.72
CA ALA A 322 11.27 -29.51 1.27
C ALA A 322 11.11 -29.40 -0.26
N VAL A 323 11.81 -30.23 -1.03
CA VAL A 323 11.75 -30.19 -2.50
C VAL A 323 10.37 -30.66 -2.99
N SER A 324 9.87 -31.79 -2.47
CA SER A 324 8.55 -32.28 -2.82
C SER A 324 7.44 -31.31 -2.39
N ALA A 325 7.58 -30.68 -1.22
CA ALA A 325 6.64 -29.67 -0.75
C ALA A 325 6.62 -28.42 -1.66
N TRP A 326 7.79 -27.97 -2.13
CA TRP A 326 7.87 -26.84 -3.08
C TRP A 326 7.30 -27.20 -4.45
N LEU A 327 7.54 -28.41 -4.97
CA LEU A 327 6.94 -28.87 -6.22
C LEU A 327 5.41 -28.95 -6.11
N THR A 328 4.91 -29.42 -4.97
CA THR A 328 3.46 -29.39 -4.67
C THR A 328 2.93 -27.97 -4.61
N ALA A 329 3.63 -27.06 -3.93
CA ALA A 329 3.25 -25.65 -3.87
C ALA A 329 3.18 -25.04 -5.27
N LEU A 330 4.15 -25.30 -6.14
CA LEU A 330 4.17 -24.83 -7.53
C LEU A 330 3.00 -25.41 -8.35
N SER A 331 2.67 -26.67 -8.18
CA SER A 331 1.54 -27.29 -8.89
C SER A 331 0.19 -26.70 -8.46
N VAL A 332 0.02 -26.42 -7.18
CA VAL A 332 -1.20 -25.80 -6.61
C VAL A 332 -1.32 -24.32 -7.00
N THR A 333 -0.21 -23.57 -6.96
CA THR A 333 -0.24 -22.12 -7.18
C THR A 333 0.00 -21.71 -8.62
N GLY A 334 0.47 -22.61 -9.49
CA GLY A 334 0.99 -22.29 -10.82
C GLY A 334 0.00 -21.54 -11.72
N THR A 335 -1.25 -21.97 -11.76
CA THR A 335 -2.30 -21.32 -12.57
C THR A 335 -2.58 -19.91 -12.07
N ALA A 336 -2.80 -19.74 -10.77
CA ALA A 336 -3.06 -18.43 -10.17
C ALA A 336 -1.85 -17.49 -10.30
N ALA A 337 -0.63 -18.01 -10.13
CA ALA A 337 0.61 -17.24 -10.31
C ALA A 337 0.78 -16.80 -11.77
N THR A 338 0.53 -17.68 -12.74
CA THR A 338 0.60 -17.36 -14.17
C THR A 338 -0.41 -16.28 -14.55
N THR A 339 -1.67 -16.42 -14.12
CA THR A 339 -2.71 -15.40 -14.34
C THR A 339 -2.28 -14.06 -13.73
N THR A 340 -1.72 -14.08 -12.53
CA THR A 340 -1.20 -12.87 -11.85
C THR A 340 -0.11 -12.19 -12.67
N VAL A 341 0.88 -12.95 -13.17
CA VAL A 341 1.97 -12.41 -13.99
C VAL A 341 1.45 -11.81 -15.29
N LEU A 342 0.56 -12.51 -16.00
CA LEU A 342 -0.02 -12.03 -17.25
C LEU A 342 -0.83 -10.74 -17.04
N LEU A 343 -1.66 -10.71 -16.01
CA LEU A 343 -2.47 -9.55 -15.67
C LEU A 343 -1.60 -8.35 -15.25
N ALA A 344 -0.59 -8.59 -14.41
CA ALA A 344 0.31 -7.56 -13.94
C ALA A 344 1.20 -6.99 -15.06
N ALA A 345 1.71 -7.85 -15.93
CA ALA A 345 2.48 -7.42 -17.11
C ALA A 345 1.62 -6.61 -18.07
N SER A 346 0.40 -7.07 -18.36
CA SER A 346 -0.56 -6.33 -19.20
C SER A 346 -0.90 -4.97 -18.59
N THR A 347 -1.19 -4.92 -17.28
CA THR A 347 -1.47 -3.67 -16.57
C THR A 347 -0.31 -2.69 -16.64
N ALA A 348 0.93 -3.18 -16.43
CA ALA A 348 2.14 -2.35 -16.50
C ALA A 348 2.35 -1.78 -17.89
N LEU A 349 2.29 -2.61 -18.92
CA LEU A 349 2.48 -2.19 -20.32
C LEU A 349 1.41 -1.19 -20.76
N VAL A 350 0.14 -1.50 -20.51
CA VAL A 350 -0.99 -0.64 -20.92
C VAL A 350 -0.96 0.67 -20.15
N SER A 351 -0.67 0.66 -18.85
CA SER A 351 -0.58 1.92 -18.06
C SER A 351 0.49 2.85 -18.60
N VAL A 352 1.68 2.36 -18.89
CA VAL A 352 2.79 3.18 -19.42
C VAL A 352 2.47 3.65 -20.84
N ALA A 353 1.94 2.78 -21.71
CA ALA A 353 1.53 3.12 -23.07
C ALA A 353 0.46 4.20 -23.13
N LEU A 354 -0.48 4.22 -22.17
CA LEU A 354 -1.53 5.24 -22.07
C LEU A 354 -1.03 6.56 -21.49
N VAL A 355 -0.18 6.49 -20.47
CA VAL A 355 0.26 7.68 -19.72
C VAL A 355 1.31 8.49 -20.49
N LEU A 356 2.27 7.85 -21.16
CA LEU A 356 3.37 8.53 -21.84
C LEU A 356 2.89 9.57 -22.86
N PRO A 357 1.97 9.25 -23.82
CA PRO A 357 1.50 10.23 -24.79
C PRO A 357 0.73 11.39 -24.17
N VAL A 358 -0.02 11.13 -23.08
CA VAL A 358 -0.78 12.17 -22.39
C VAL A 358 0.15 13.10 -21.61
N ALA A 359 1.17 12.55 -20.93
CA ALA A 359 2.19 13.33 -20.22
C ALA A 359 2.98 14.21 -21.20
N GLU A 360 3.29 13.70 -22.41
CA GLU A 360 3.94 14.47 -23.48
C GLU A 360 3.06 15.63 -23.94
N ARG A 361 1.77 15.37 -24.22
CA ARG A 361 0.84 16.43 -24.69
C ARG A 361 0.63 17.52 -23.65
N LEU A 362 0.61 17.18 -22.37
CA LEU A 362 0.33 18.11 -21.27
C LEU A 362 1.59 18.77 -20.68
N GLN A 363 2.78 18.56 -21.26
CA GLN A 363 4.04 19.07 -20.74
C GLN A 363 4.07 20.60 -20.56
N HIS A 364 3.37 21.34 -21.41
CA HIS A 364 3.34 22.81 -21.38
C HIS A 364 2.23 23.40 -20.47
N SER A 365 1.36 22.56 -19.90
CA SER A 365 0.26 23.01 -19.05
C SER A 365 0.33 22.38 -17.65
N ALA A 366 0.96 23.09 -16.71
CA ALA A 366 1.03 22.67 -15.31
C ALA A 366 -0.37 22.50 -14.67
N SER A 367 -1.33 23.36 -15.03
CA SER A 367 -2.72 23.26 -14.57
C SER A 367 -3.40 21.99 -15.07
N ALA A 368 -3.30 21.69 -16.36
CA ALA A 368 -3.90 20.49 -16.95
C ALA A 368 -3.27 19.21 -16.34
N ARG A 369 -1.95 19.16 -16.18
CA ARG A 369 -1.26 18.04 -15.51
C ARG A 369 -1.77 17.82 -14.09
N ARG A 370 -1.90 18.91 -13.31
CA ARG A 370 -2.42 18.83 -11.95
C ARG A 370 -3.86 18.33 -11.93
N ASN A 371 -4.74 18.84 -12.80
CA ASN A 371 -6.14 18.45 -12.85
C ASN A 371 -6.31 16.97 -13.23
N VAL A 372 -5.58 16.50 -14.25
CA VAL A 372 -5.55 15.07 -14.61
C VAL A 372 -5.05 14.22 -13.43
N GLY A 373 -3.99 14.65 -12.77
CA GLY A 373 -3.50 13.98 -11.58
C GLY A 373 -4.57 13.87 -10.49
N LEU A 374 -5.20 14.98 -10.11
CA LEU A 374 -6.24 14.99 -9.08
C LEU A 374 -7.40 14.03 -9.41
N LEU A 375 -7.86 14.02 -10.65
CA LEU A 375 -8.94 13.13 -11.07
C LEU A 375 -8.53 11.65 -11.09
N LEU A 376 -7.29 11.35 -11.50
CA LEU A 376 -6.77 9.98 -11.46
C LEU A 376 -6.59 9.48 -10.03
N PHE A 377 -6.21 10.34 -9.08
CA PHE A 377 -6.05 9.96 -7.67
C PHE A 377 -7.36 9.83 -6.91
N LEU A 378 -8.49 10.27 -7.46
CA LEU A 378 -9.80 10.21 -6.79
C LEU A 378 -10.18 8.79 -6.32
N PRO A 379 -10.05 7.71 -7.12
CA PRO A 379 -10.37 6.36 -6.67
C PRO A 379 -9.58 5.90 -5.45
N LEU A 380 -8.35 6.39 -5.28
CA LEU A 380 -7.48 6.03 -4.14
C LEU A 380 -7.89 6.73 -2.83
N LEU A 381 -8.71 7.77 -2.91
CA LEU A 381 -9.23 8.51 -1.75
C LEU A 381 -10.62 8.04 -1.34
N LEU A 382 -11.20 7.08 -2.04
CA LEU A 382 -12.51 6.50 -1.76
C LEU A 382 -12.35 5.09 -1.18
N PRO A 383 -13.23 4.66 -0.28
CA PRO A 383 -13.30 3.26 0.12
C PRO A 383 -13.51 2.38 -1.10
N GLN A 384 -12.62 1.42 -1.32
CA GLN A 384 -12.67 0.57 -2.53
C GLN A 384 -14.01 -0.16 -2.65
N MET A 385 -14.54 -0.67 -1.55
CA MET A 385 -15.81 -1.39 -1.51
C MET A 385 -16.97 -0.53 -2.06
N THR A 386 -16.99 0.78 -1.76
CA THR A 386 -18.12 1.65 -2.11
C THR A 386 -18.32 1.77 -3.63
N PHE A 387 -17.25 1.86 -4.41
CA PHE A 387 -17.41 2.01 -5.86
C PHE A 387 -17.20 0.71 -6.64
N LEU A 388 -16.40 -0.25 -6.12
CA LEU A 388 -16.16 -1.51 -6.81
C LEU A 388 -17.43 -2.37 -6.91
N PHE A 389 -18.29 -2.34 -5.90
CA PHE A 389 -19.61 -2.98 -5.99
C PHE A 389 -20.41 -2.47 -7.21
N GLY A 390 -20.45 -1.15 -7.36
CA GLY A 390 -21.14 -0.57 -8.51
C GLY A 390 -20.43 -0.83 -9.83
N VAL A 391 -19.10 -0.86 -9.85
CA VAL A 391 -18.33 -1.25 -11.05
C VAL A 391 -18.70 -2.66 -11.48
N GLN A 392 -18.85 -3.59 -10.54
CA GLN A 392 -19.29 -4.96 -10.85
C GLN A 392 -20.68 -4.98 -11.48
N VAL A 393 -21.64 -4.21 -10.95
CA VAL A 393 -22.99 -4.11 -11.55
C VAL A 393 -22.91 -3.62 -12.99
N VAL A 394 -22.11 -2.58 -13.25
CA VAL A 394 -21.91 -2.06 -14.62
C VAL A 394 -21.29 -3.12 -15.53
N LEU A 395 -20.25 -3.84 -15.06
CA LEU A 395 -19.62 -4.90 -15.83
C LEU A 395 -20.57 -6.05 -16.13
N ALA A 396 -21.40 -6.44 -15.14
CA ALA A 396 -22.42 -7.47 -15.32
C ALA A 396 -23.50 -7.05 -16.34
N ALA A 397 -23.97 -5.80 -16.26
CA ALA A 397 -24.92 -5.26 -17.25
C ALA A 397 -24.34 -5.24 -18.67
N MET A 398 -23.04 -4.99 -18.81
CA MET A 398 -22.30 -5.07 -20.08
C MET A 398 -21.94 -6.51 -20.49
N ARG A 399 -22.22 -7.51 -19.67
CA ARG A 399 -21.80 -8.92 -19.85
C ARG A 399 -20.28 -9.08 -20.00
N MET A 400 -19.51 -8.23 -19.31
CA MET A 400 -18.05 -8.25 -19.31
C MET A 400 -17.46 -8.82 -18.03
N ASP A 401 -18.26 -8.96 -16.97
CA ASP A 401 -17.84 -9.52 -15.68
C ASP A 401 -17.19 -10.91 -15.86
N GLY A 402 -16.17 -11.21 -15.06
CA GLY A 402 -15.42 -12.47 -15.13
C GLY A 402 -14.55 -12.63 -16.37
N THR A 403 -14.31 -11.57 -17.14
CA THR A 403 -13.36 -11.58 -18.26
C THR A 403 -12.02 -11.00 -17.85
N PHE A 404 -10.94 -11.46 -18.52
CA PHE A 404 -9.60 -10.89 -18.32
C PHE A 404 -9.54 -9.37 -18.56
N ILE A 405 -10.29 -8.89 -19.58
CA ILE A 405 -10.35 -7.46 -19.95
C ILE A 405 -11.01 -6.64 -18.83
N ALA A 406 -12.07 -7.13 -18.21
CA ALA A 406 -12.72 -6.46 -17.09
C ALA A 406 -11.79 -6.33 -15.88
N VAL A 407 -11.06 -7.40 -15.55
CA VAL A 407 -10.07 -7.38 -14.47
C VAL A 407 -8.91 -6.46 -14.81
N LEU A 408 -8.38 -6.51 -16.03
CA LEU A 408 -7.34 -5.59 -16.50
C LEU A 408 -7.80 -4.13 -16.36
N TRP A 409 -9.02 -3.82 -16.79
CA TRP A 409 -9.59 -2.47 -16.65
C TRP A 409 -9.70 -2.04 -15.20
N SER A 410 -10.18 -2.90 -14.31
CA SER A 410 -10.26 -2.60 -12.89
C SER A 410 -8.88 -2.36 -12.28
N HIS A 411 -7.84 -3.09 -12.71
CA HIS A 411 -6.45 -2.86 -12.28
C HIS A 411 -5.89 -1.54 -12.77
N LEU A 412 -6.25 -1.10 -14.00
CA LEU A 412 -5.84 0.20 -14.54
C LEU A 412 -6.37 1.36 -13.69
N ILE A 413 -7.56 1.26 -13.09
CA ILE A 413 -8.09 2.30 -12.18
C ILE A 413 -7.09 2.63 -11.07
N PHE A 414 -6.44 1.60 -10.53
CA PHE A 414 -5.49 1.74 -9.43
C PHE A 414 -4.04 1.97 -9.87
N ALA A 415 -3.63 1.45 -11.03
CA ALA A 415 -2.26 1.60 -11.53
C ALA A 415 -1.99 2.97 -12.18
N LEU A 416 -2.95 3.50 -12.96
CA LEU A 416 -2.80 4.75 -13.70
C LEU A 416 -2.40 5.96 -12.84
N PRO A 417 -2.95 6.19 -11.62
CA PRO A 417 -2.54 7.30 -10.77
C PRO A 417 -1.05 7.30 -10.46
N TYR A 418 -0.50 6.16 -10.12
CA TYR A 418 0.91 6.02 -9.73
C TYR A 418 1.84 6.18 -10.92
N VAL A 419 1.50 5.55 -12.06
CA VAL A 419 2.26 5.70 -13.32
C VAL A 419 2.23 7.16 -13.78
N TRP A 420 1.07 7.83 -13.67
CA TRP A 420 0.94 9.25 -13.95
C TRP A 420 1.82 10.10 -13.05
N GLY A 421 1.77 9.88 -11.74
CA GLY A 421 2.58 10.62 -10.77
C GLY A 421 4.07 10.54 -11.09
N MET A 422 4.55 9.36 -11.46
CA MET A 422 5.97 9.13 -11.78
C MET A 422 6.35 9.72 -13.14
N LEU A 423 5.63 9.40 -14.21
CA LEU A 423 5.99 9.78 -15.58
C LEU A 423 5.73 11.26 -15.87
N ALA A 424 4.63 11.83 -15.36
CA ALA A 424 4.34 13.26 -15.55
C ALA A 424 5.35 14.15 -14.81
N ALA A 425 5.82 13.72 -13.62
CA ALA A 425 6.88 14.40 -12.89
C ALA A 425 8.22 14.31 -13.63
N ALA A 426 8.61 13.10 -14.05
CA ALA A 426 9.83 12.88 -14.81
C ALA A 426 9.83 13.67 -16.12
N ARG A 427 8.70 13.67 -16.83
CA ARG A 427 8.56 14.47 -18.07
C ARG A 427 8.67 15.96 -17.82
N GLY A 428 8.10 16.44 -16.72
CA GLY A 428 8.17 17.85 -16.34
C GLY A 428 9.54 18.34 -15.89
N SER A 429 10.45 17.43 -15.52
CA SER A 429 11.84 17.76 -15.11
C SER A 429 12.82 17.83 -16.29
N ILE A 430 12.45 17.36 -17.48
CA ILE A 430 13.31 17.43 -18.66
C ILE A 430 13.35 18.88 -19.18
N ASP A 431 14.57 19.47 -19.25
CA ASP A 431 14.76 20.81 -19.78
C ASP A 431 14.31 20.89 -21.25
N PRO A 432 13.40 21.81 -21.60
CA PRO A 432 12.94 22.01 -22.98
C PRO A 432 14.08 22.25 -23.99
N ARG A 433 15.19 22.82 -23.56
CA ARG A 433 16.35 23.14 -24.41
C ARG A 433 16.91 21.94 -25.16
N TYR A 434 16.88 20.74 -24.56
CA TYR A 434 17.34 19.54 -25.26
C TYR A 434 16.56 19.27 -26.57
N ARG A 435 15.27 19.53 -26.58
CA ARG A 435 14.42 19.35 -27.75
C ARG A 435 14.60 20.49 -28.75
N ASP A 436 14.77 21.71 -28.26
CA ASP A 436 14.98 22.87 -29.13
C ASP A 436 16.30 22.75 -29.86
N ILE A 437 17.38 22.32 -29.20
CA ILE A 437 18.67 22.01 -29.83
C ILE A 437 18.51 20.92 -30.89
N ALA A 438 17.82 19.82 -30.57
CA ALA A 438 17.62 18.74 -31.56
C ALA A 438 16.85 19.22 -32.80
N ARG A 439 15.85 20.10 -32.62
CA ARG A 439 15.09 20.71 -33.72
C ARG A 439 15.94 21.67 -34.54
N THR A 440 16.79 22.48 -33.92
CA THR A 440 17.72 23.35 -34.64
C THR A 440 18.75 22.57 -35.46
N LEU A 441 19.07 21.35 -35.04
CA LEU A 441 19.89 20.39 -35.78
C LEU A 441 19.10 19.60 -36.86
N GLY A 442 17.86 19.98 -37.16
CA GLY A 442 17.02 19.39 -38.20
C GLY A 442 16.29 18.10 -37.84
N ALA A 443 16.25 17.72 -36.55
CA ALA A 443 15.51 16.53 -36.15
C ALA A 443 14.00 16.74 -36.23
N THR A 444 13.29 15.79 -36.86
CA THR A 444 11.82 15.76 -36.91
C THR A 444 11.22 15.46 -35.53
N PRO A 445 9.96 15.84 -35.25
CA PRO A 445 9.34 15.58 -33.97
C PRO A 445 9.39 14.11 -33.48
N PRO A 446 9.15 13.08 -34.33
CA PRO A 446 9.30 11.68 -33.94
C PRO A 446 10.75 11.33 -33.59
N ARG A 447 11.72 11.88 -34.33
CA ARG A 447 13.14 11.66 -34.07
C ARG A 447 13.58 12.29 -32.76
N VAL A 448 13.14 13.52 -32.46
CA VAL A 448 13.36 14.17 -31.17
C VAL A 448 12.80 13.33 -30.04
N TRP A 449 11.63 12.72 -30.23
CA TRP A 449 11.04 11.89 -29.21
C TRP A 449 11.85 10.60 -28.97
N ILE A 450 12.25 9.90 -30.04
CA ILE A 450 12.97 8.61 -29.94
C ILE A 450 14.41 8.82 -29.45
N GLU A 451 15.12 9.83 -29.96
CA GLU A 451 16.55 10.01 -29.71
C GLU A 451 16.86 10.86 -28.47
N VAL A 452 15.92 11.73 -28.04
CA VAL A 452 16.14 12.64 -26.90
C VAL A 452 15.19 12.33 -25.74
N THR A 453 13.87 12.39 -25.99
CA THR A 453 12.88 12.34 -24.88
C THR A 453 12.78 10.92 -24.29
N ALA A 454 12.65 9.90 -25.13
CA ALA A 454 12.47 8.52 -24.66
C ALA A 454 13.69 7.99 -23.88
N PRO A 455 14.95 8.21 -24.28
CA PRO A 455 16.10 7.82 -23.48
C PRO A 455 16.15 8.50 -22.10
N LEU A 456 15.81 9.80 -22.03
CA LEU A 456 15.76 10.53 -20.76
C LEU A 456 14.63 10.04 -19.83
N LEU A 457 13.53 9.53 -20.40
CA LEU A 457 12.43 8.95 -19.65
C LEU A 457 12.60 7.46 -19.35
N LEU A 458 13.56 6.78 -19.96
CA LEU A 458 13.69 5.32 -19.91
C LEU A 458 13.79 4.80 -18.46
N ARG A 459 14.61 5.47 -17.64
CA ARG A 459 14.75 5.12 -16.22
C ARG A 459 13.41 5.20 -15.48
N SER A 460 12.70 6.31 -15.63
CA SER A 460 11.40 6.51 -14.98
C SER A 460 10.34 5.58 -15.55
N GLY A 461 10.41 5.26 -16.85
CA GLY A 461 9.54 4.29 -17.51
C GLY A 461 9.69 2.88 -16.97
N ILE A 462 10.93 2.39 -16.85
CA ILE A 462 11.22 1.07 -16.28
C ILE A 462 10.71 0.97 -14.83
N LEU A 463 10.96 2.00 -14.01
CA LEU A 463 10.49 2.04 -12.63
C LEU A 463 8.96 2.14 -12.54
N ALA A 464 8.32 2.91 -13.44
CA ALA A 464 6.87 3.00 -13.51
C ALA A 464 6.23 1.66 -13.91
N MET A 465 6.85 0.90 -14.83
CA MET A 465 6.40 -0.45 -15.17
C MET A 465 6.51 -1.40 -13.97
N ALA A 466 7.63 -1.41 -13.25
CA ALA A 466 7.79 -2.24 -12.07
C ALA A 466 6.79 -1.88 -10.97
N LEU A 467 6.50 -0.59 -10.79
CA LEU A 467 5.50 -0.11 -9.84
C LEU A 467 4.07 -0.55 -10.24
N ALA A 468 3.68 -0.36 -11.50
CA ALA A 468 2.37 -0.77 -11.99
C ALA A 468 2.18 -2.29 -11.92
N PHE A 469 3.23 -3.07 -12.24
CA PHE A 469 3.26 -4.52 -12.09
C PHE A 469 3.01 -4.91 -10.63
N SER A 470 3.76 -4.31 -9.69
CA SER A 470 3.65 -4.60 -8.26
C SER A 470 2.28 -4.23 -7.68
N ILE A 471 1.71 -3.10 -8.12
CA ILE A 471 0.35 -2.71 -7.75
C ILE A 471 -0.65 -3.76 -8.23
N SER A 472 -0.56 -4.17 -9.50
CA SER A 472 -1.48 -5.16 -10.08
C SER A 472 -1.39 -6.51 -9.37
N VAL A 473 -0.19 -6.98 -9.00
CA VAL A 473 0.01 -8.20 -8.20
C VAL A 473 -0.71 -8.10 -6.85
N ALA A 474 -0.77 -6.90 -6.26
CA ALA A 474 -1.35 -6.67 -4.94
C ALA A 474 -2.89 -6.59 -4.95
N LEU A 475 -3.53 -6.32 -6.09
CA LEU A 475 -4.96 -6.01 -6.16
C LEU A 475 -5.83 -7.24 -5.95
N TYR A 476 -6.40 -7.36 -4.75
CA TYR A 476 -7.36 -8.41 -4.39
C TYR A 476 -8.80 -8.02 -4.73
N LEU A 477 -9.34 -6.97 -4.11
CA LEU A 477 -10.74 -6.58 -4.28
C LEU A 477 -11.11 -6.24 -5.74
N PRO A 478 -10.31 -5.48 -6.50
CA PRO A 478 -10.59 -5.24 -7.91
C PRO A 478 -10.66 -6.52 -8.74
N THR A 479 -9.79 -7.50 -8.46
CA THR A 479 -9.81 -8.82 -9.11
C THR A 479 -11.07 -9.59 -8.73
N LEU A 480 -11.44 -9.63 -7.44
CA LEU A 480 -12.61 -10.34 -6.95
C LEU A 480 -13.89 -9.81 -7.61
N PHE A 481 -14.08 -8.49 -7.61
CA PHE A 481 -15.31 -7.87 -8.14
C PHE A 481 -15.40 -7.94 -9.67
N ALA A 482 -14.36 -7.53 -10.39
CA ALA A 482 -14.39 -7.55 -11.86
C ALA A 482 -14.29 -8.97 -12.42
N GLY A 483 -13.59 -9.88 -11.71
CA GLY A 483 -13.43 -11.27 -12.07
C GLY A 483 -14.63 -12.15 -11.71
N ALA A 484 -15.55 -11.66 -10.87
CA ALA A 484 -16.74 -12.39 -10.42
C ALA A 484 -16.42 -13.83 -9.97
N GLY A 485 -15.28 -14.04 -9.29
CA GLY A 485 -14.80 -15.35 -8.85
C GLY A 485 -14.26 -16.29 -9.94
N ARG A 486 -14.30 -15.88 -11.23
CA ARG A 486 -13.87 -16.72 -12.37
C ARG A 486 -12.39 -16.53 -12.75
N ILE A 487 -11.76 -15.46 -12.30
CA ILE A 487 -10.35 -15.16 -12.54
C ILE A 487 -9.57 -15.35 -11.23
N ALA A 488 -8.91 -16.50 -11.12
CA ALA A 488 -8.07 -16.80 -9.97
C ALA A 488 -6.68 -16.14 -10.11
N THR A 489 -6.28 -15.37 -9.09
CA THR A 489 -4.94 -14.80 -8.96
C THR A 489 -4.33 -15.20 -7.62
N ALA A 490 -3.03 -15.04 -7.47
CA ALA A 490 -2.36 -15.31 -6.20
C ALA A 490 -2.99 -14.50 -5.04
N ALA A 491 -3.50 -13.29 -5.31
CA ALA A 491 -4.16 -12.45 -4.31
C ALA A 491 -5.53 -12.99 -3.90
N THR A 492 -6.36 -13.44 -4.86
CA THR A 492 -7.68 -14.01 -4.54
C THR A 492 -7.57 -15.33 -3.80
N GLU A 493 -6.65 -16.20 -4.23
CA GLU A 493 -6.43 -17.50 -3.60
C GLU A 493 -5.81 -17.37 -2.19
N ALA A 494 -4.84 -16.44 -2.02
CA ALA A 494 -4.26 -16.15 -0.71
C ALA A 494 -5.30 -15.62 0.28
N ALA A 495 -6.19 -14.72 -0.16
CA ALA A 495 -7.26 -14.17 0.68
C ALA A 495 -8.30 -15.24 1.06
N ALA A 496 -8.73 -16.06 0.11
CA ALA A 496 -9.66 -17.17 0.36
C ALA A 496 -9.07 -18.18 1.35
N ALA A 497 -7.80 -18.55 1.17
CA ALA A 497 -7.10 -19.48 2.07
C ALA A 497 -6.89 -18.87 3.48
N ALA A 498 -6.57 -17.58 3.56
CA ALA A 498 -6.44 -16.90 4.85
C ALA A 498 -7.80 -16.80 5.57
N GLY A 499 -8.88 -16.50 4.86
CA GLY A 499 -10.24 -16.44 5.40
C GLY A 499 -10.80 -17.80 5.85
N SER A 500 -10.38 -18.89 5.22
CA SER A 500 -10.77 -20.26 5.61
C SER A 500 -9.89 -20.86 6.71
N GLY A 501 -8.85 -20.14 7.18
CA GLY A 501 -7.93 -20.62 8.21
C GLY A 501 -6.88 -21.63 7.71
N THR A 502 -6.79 -21.90 6.42
CA THR A 502 -5.81 -22.82 5.83
C THR A 502 -4.46 -22.12 5.63
N LEU A 503 -3.74 -21.90 6.74
CA LEU A 503 -2.49 -21.11 6.77
C LEU A 503 -1.40 -21.63 5.83
N GLN A 504 -1.34 -22.94 5.54
CA GLN A 504 -0.38 -23.50 4.59
C GLN A 504 -0.69 -23.05 3.17
N LEU A 505 -1.93 -23.18 2.74
CA LEU A 505 -2.37 -22.76 1.43
C LEU A 505 -2.25 -21.25 1.26
N ALA A 506 -2.60 -20.48 2.32
CA ALA A 506 -2.39 -19.04 2.35
C ALA A 506 -0.90 -18.67 2.17
N ALA A 507 0.02 -19.39 2.82
CA ALA A 507 1.46 -19.18 2.66
C ALA A 507 1.95 -19.51 1.24
N MET A 508 1.46 -20.61 0.66
CA MET A 508 1.80 -21.00 -0.72
C MET A 508 1.42 -19.91 -1.73
N HIS A 509 0.22 -19.34 -1.61
CA HIS A 509 -0.22 -18.25 -2.49
C HIS A 509 0.40 -16.89 -2.11
N ALA A 510 0.76 -16.65 -0.84
CA ALA A 510 1.47 -15.44 -0.41
C ALA A 510 2.92 -15.39 -0.92
N LEU A 511 3.52 -16.53 -1.26
CA LEU A 511 4.87 -16.60 -1.78
C LEU A 511 5.02 -15.85 -3.12
N PRO A 512 4.25 -16.13 -4.19
CA PRO A 512 4.29 -15.34 -5.42
C PRO A 512 3.92 -13.87 -5.18
N LEU A 513 2.97 -13.56 -4.28
CA LEU A 513 2.65 -12.18 -3.91
C LEU A 513 3.85 -11.43 -3.33
N THR A 514 4.71 -12.11 -2.60
CA THR A 514 5.92 -11.53 -2.01
C THR A 514 7.05 -11.43 -3.03
N MET A 515 7.28 -12.49 -3.81
CA MET A 515 8.44 -12.60 -4.70
C MET A 515 8.28 -11.78 -5.98
N LEU A 516 7.10 -11.79 -6.62
CA LEU A 516 6.90 -11.12 -7.91
C LEU A 516 7.18 -9.61 -7.88
N PRO A 517 6.68 -8.82 -6.90
CA PRO A 517 7.01 -7.41 -6.81
C PRO A 517 8.51 -7.16 -6.55
N LEU A 518 9.13 -7.94 -5.67
CA LEU A 518 10.56 -7.81 -5.38
C LEU A 518 11.41 -8.11 -6.62
N LEU A 519 11.08 -9.14 -7.37
CA LEU A 519 11.72 -9.48 -8.65
C LEU A 519 11.51 -8.38 -9.70
N ALA A 520 10.32 -7.81 -9.80
CA ALA A 520 10.04 -6.72 -10.74
C ALA A 520 10.93 -5.49 -10.46
N PHE A 521 11.08 -5.08 -9.20
CA PHE A 521 11.97 -3.99 -8.82
C PHE A 521 13.44 -4.36 -8.99
N ALA A 522 13.86 -5.59 -8.67
CA ALA A 522 15.22 -6.06 -8.89
C ALA A 522 15.59 -6.03 -10.40
N LEU A 523 14.68 -6.52 -11.25
CA LEU A 523 14.85 -6.45 -12.70
C LEU A 523 14.89 -5.02 -13.23
N ALA A 524 14.03 -4.13 -12.70
CA ALA A 524 14.05 -2.73 -13.07
C ALA A 524 15.37 -2.04 -12.71
N TYR A 525 15.91 -2.35 -11.53
CA TYR A 525 17.18 -1.81 -11.07
C TYR A 525 18.36 -2.34 -11.89
N THR A 526 18.41 -3.64 -12.18
CA THR A 526 19.47 -4.26 -13.00
C THR A 526 19.41 -3.80 -14.45
N ALA A 527 18.22 -3.72 -15.05
CA ALA A 527 18.02 -3.19 -16.39
C ALA A 527 18.54 -1.74 -16.49
N HIS A 528 18.22 -0.91 -15.49
CA HIS A 528 18.77 0.44 -15.42
C HIS A 528 20.31 0.44 -15.35
N ALA A 529 20.89 -0.38 -14.48
CA ALA A 529 22.35 -0.46 -14.33
C ALA A 529 23.04 -0.89 -15.63
N LEU A 530 22.46 -1.84 -16.38
CA LEU A 530 22.99 -2.33 -17.66
C LEU A 530 22.89 -1.29 -18.77
N VAL A 531 21.74 -0.63 -18.92
CA VAL A 531 21.52 0.38 -19.97
C VAL A 531 22.46 1.58 -19.81
N PHE A 532 22.68 2.03 -18.58
CA PHE A 532 23.47 3.23 -18.29
C PHE A 532 24.94 2.93 -17.96
N ARG A 533 25.37 1.68 -17.95
CA ARG A 533 26.79 1.29 -17.73
C ARG A 533 27.72 1.90 -18.76
N LYS A 534 27.33 1.89 -20.03
CA LYS A 534 28.12 2.46 -21.16
C LYS A 534 28.33 3.98 -21.09
N HIS A 535 27.48 4.71 -20.35
CA HIS A 535 27.55 6.17 -20.22
C HIS A 535 28.37 6.64 -19.01
N ARG A 536 28.81 5.72 -18.13
CA ARG A 536 29.68 6.04 -17.00
C ARG A 536 31.19 6.04 -17.39
N GLU A 537 31.50 5.55 -18.55
CA GLU A 537 32.89 5.43 -19.04
C GLU A 537 33.35 6.64 -19.84
N VAL A 538 32.56 7.71 -19.96
CA VAL A 538 32.99 8.99 -20.52
C VAL A 538 33.54 9.82 -19.36
N PRO A 539 34.87 9.98 -19.17
CA PRO A 539 35.42 10.87 -18.17
C PRO A 539 35.04 12.30 -18.56
N GLY A 540 34.39 13.03 -17.60
CA GLY A 540 34.14 14.44 -17.72
C GLY A 540 35.40 15.27 -17.57
#